data_817d03a2c759a92f1082eab3add56244
#
_entry.id   817d03a2c759a92f1082eab3add56244
#
_cell.length_a   1.000
_cell.length_b   1.000
_cell.length_c   1.000
_cell.angle_alpha   90.00
_cell.angle_beta   90.00
_cell.angle_gamma   90.00
#
_symmetry.space_group_name_H-M   'P 1'
#
loop_
_entity.id
_entity.type
_entity.pdbx_description
1 polymer ?
#
loop_
_entity_poly.entity_id
_entity_poly.type
_entity_poly.pdbx_seq_one_letter_code
_entity_poly.pdbx_strand_id
1 'polypeptide(L)'
;MNILLIFPKVQYAHVERRQRKEILNTLFGEALSLTLPQVAASTQSQHQVSIVDENYESIDFNAKIDLVGITCLTMSAPRAYEIADTFRSRGIPVILGGNHPSALPDEAKQHADSVVVGEAELTWPRLLEDFEKGQLQAFYTSETAIPPDKIPNPRRDLITRRITMDGLLIRRGCPNRCEFCTVAKLYHEATKNRDQVIHEIENITAKQVFIYDQNLTWDIEYLKSLLQDIKRFNKRWLANGTINVFQKNDELLRVAKEANLFYWYIGFESFSQKSLNASNKRHNQVEMYLPALKKIKEYGMIVNGSFIFGFDEDTVDIFEITSQKLDELGIDMAEFHIITPFPGTALYTRLKNERRLLTEDWSEYTSANVVFKPKKMSSQQLFEGTRSVAMKFYSIRKILKRSFSAFQSSKDFSIFILVLFRNLRYRERYRNQFNF
;
A
#
# COMPACT_ATOMS: atom_id res chain seq x y z
N MET A 1 24.75 19.75 -2.82
CA MET A 1 25.03 18.35 -2.39
C MET A 1 24.47 17.35 -3.40
N ASN A 2 25.07 16.18 -3.49
CA ASN A 2 24.56 15.01 -4.20
C ASN A 2 23.81 14.11 -3.19
N ILE A 3 22.51 14.00 -3.32
CA ILE A 3 21.64 13.26 -2.40
C ILE A 3 21.13 11.99 -3.10
N LEU A 4 21.31 10.85 -2.46
CA LEU A 4 20.77 9.56 -2.93
C LEU A 4 19.59 9.14 -2.06
N LEU A 5 18.43 8.97 -2.69
CA LEU A 5 17.24 8.45 -2.02
C LEU A 5 17.03 6.98 -2.40
N ILE A 6 16.88 6.10 -1.39
CA ILE A 6 16.83 4.66 -1.59
C ILE A 6 15.52 4.08 -1.05
N PHE A 7 14.89 3.23 -1.88
CA PHE A 7 13.87 2.29 -1.44
C PHE A 7 14.49 0.89 -1.39
N PRO A 8 14.68 0.30 -0.21
CA PRO A 8 15.31 -1.01 -0.05
C PRO A 8 14.47 -2.12 -0.65
N LYS A 9 15.12 -3.15 -1.15
CA LYS A 9 14.46 -4.34 -1.66
C LYS A 9 13.63 -4.98 -0.55
N VAL A 10 12.36 -5.27 -0.89
CA VAL A 10 11.50 -6.06 -0.02
C VAL A 10 11.85 -7.53 -0.22
N GLN A 11 12.46 -8.15 0.78
CA GLN A 11 12.67 -9.58 0.80
C GLN A 11 11.36 -10.26 1.17
N TYR A 12 10.58 -10.66 0.17
CA TYR A 12 9.60 -11.71 0.41
C TYR A 12 10.39 -12.98 0.58
N ALA A 13 10.38 -13.60 1.75
CA ALA A 13 10.91 -14.93 1.95
C ALA A 13 10.43 -15.80 0.77
N HIS A 14 11.38 -16.39 0.02
CA HIS A 14 11.15 -17.31 -1.10
C HIS A 14 10.63 -16.77 -2.44
N VAL A 15 10.59 -15.47 -2.69
CA VAL A 15 10.36 -14.97 -4.05
C VAL A 15 11.65 -14.38 -4.63
N GLU A 16 12.54 -15.22 -5.12
CA GLU A 16 13.47 -14.77 -6.16
C GLU A 16 12.62 -14.23 -7.32
N ARG A 17 12.60 -12.91 -7.47
CA ARG A 17 12.10 -12.29 -8.69
C ARG A 17 13.04 -12.72 -9.82
N ARG A 18 12.78 -13.91 -10.43
CA ARG A 18 13.26 -14.14 -11.77
C ARG A 18 12.85 -12.94 -12.60
N GLN A 19 13.81 -12.29 -13.25
CA GLN A 19 13.61 -11.27 -14.28
C GLN A 19 12.57 -11.79 -15.29
N ARG A 20 11.30 -11.58 -15.00
CA ARG A 20 10.23 -11.99 -15.90
C ARG A 20 10.09 -10.93 -16.96
N LYS A 21 10.15 -11.41 -18.18
CA LYS A 21 9.99 -10.72 -19.45
C LYS A 21 9.19 -9.43 -19.31
N GLU A 22 9.82 -8.31 -19.65
CA GLU A 22 9.31 -6.93 -19.60
C GLU A 22 7.88 -6.75 -20.10
N ILE A 23 7.42 -7.57 -21.03
CA ILE A 23 6.07 -7.49 -21.66
C ILE A 23 4.94 -7.68 -20.62
N LEU A 24 5.05 -8.64 -19.68
CA LEU A 24 4.02 -8.87 -18.66
C LEU A 24 4.02 -7.79 -17.57
N ASN A 25 5.20 -7.26 -17.21
CA ASN A 25 5.30 -6.13 -16.32
C ASN A 25 4.75 -4.83 -16.95
N THR A 26 4.86 -4.70 -18.27
CA THR A 26 4.33 -3.56 -19.02
C THR A 26 2.81 -3.50 -19.02
N LEU A 27 2.13 -4.64 -19.06
CA LEU A 27 0.67 -4.73 -19.09
C LEU A 27 0.02 -4.68 -17.69
N PHE A 28 0.74 -5.15 -16.66
CA PHE A 28 0.19 -5.39 -15.32
C PHE A 28 1.13 -4.96 -14.19
N GLY A 29 2.00 -3.98 -14.45
CA GLY A 29 2.96 -3.45 -13.49
C GLY A 29 2.32 -2.94 -12.19
N GLU A 30 3.12 -2.84 -11.16
CA GLU A 30 2.75 -2.11 -9.95
C GLU A 30 2.76 -0.61 -10.26
N ALA A 31 1.86 0.16 -9.64
CA ALA A 31 1.86 1.59 -9.78
C ALA A 31 3.13 2.20 -9.16
N LEU A 32 3.58 3.31 -9.72
CA LEU A 32 4.75 4.03 -9.21
C LEU A 32 4.55 4.40 -7.74
N SER A 33 5.48 3.99 -6.88
CA SER A 33 5.55 4.50 -5.51
C SER A 33 5.89 5.99 -5.52
N LEU A 34 5.12 6.80 -4.79
CA LEU A 34 5.30 8.25 -4.74
C LEU A 34 6.21 8.72 -3.60
N THR A 35 6.59 7.85 -2.66
CA THR A 35 7.32 8.24 -1.44
C THR A 35 8.61 8.97 -1.75
N LEU A 36 9.54 8.36 -2.48
CA LEU A 36 10.82 9.01 -2.80
C LEU A 36 10.69 10.19 -3.76
N PRO A 37 9.85 10.11 -4.83
CA PRO A 37 9.57 11.28 -5.66
C PRO A 37 9.00 12.49 -4.90
N GLN A 38 8.23 12.28 -3.82
CA GLN A 38 7.72 13.37 -2.97
C GLN A 38 8.81 13.94 -2.07
N VAL A 39 9.66 13.11 -1.46
CA VAL A 39 10.82 13.58 -0.70
C VAL A 39 11.78 14.37 -1.61
N ALA A 40 12.02 13.87 -2.82
CA ALA A 40 12.83 14.59 -3.82
C ALA A 40 12.22 15.95 -4.19
N ALA A 41 10.89 16.04 -4.27
CA ALA A 41 10.19 17.30 -4.56
C ALA A 41 10.25 18.30 -3.38
N SER A 42 10.48 17.83 -2.17
CA SER A 42 10.70 18.66 -0.98
C SER A 42 12.17 19.08 -0.81
N THR A 43 13.06 18.62 -1.70
CA THR A 43 14.48 18.98 -1.69
C THR A 43 14.69 20.28 -2.45
N GLN A 44 15.47 21.20 -1.87
CA GLN A 44 15.78 22.51 -2.48
C GLN A 44 16.55 22.32 -3.79
N SER A 45 16.32 23.22 -4.77
CA SER A 45 16.78 23.09 -6.15
C SER A 45 18.31 23.16 -6.34
N GLN A 46 19.05 23.66 -5.34
CA GLN A 46 20.52 23.69 -5.37
C GLN A 46 21.16 22.31 -5.15
N HIS A 47 20.38 21.28 -4.75
CA HIS A 47 20.87 19.92 -4.54
C HIS A 47 20.56 19.04 -5.75
N GLN A 48 21.46 18.13 -6.04
CA GLN A 48 21.24 17.09 -7.03
C GLN A 48 20.69 15.85 -6.33
N VAL A 49 19.53 15.38 -6.77
CA VAL A 49 18.85 14.20 -6.18
C VAL A 49 18.81 13.07 -7.20
N SER A 50 19.16 11.89 -6.76
CA SER A 50 18.94 10.64 -7.48
C SER A 50 18.09 9.68 -6.63
N ILE A 51 17.33 8.82 -7.30
CA ILE A 51 16.45 7.83 -6.65
C ILE A 51 16.86 6.45 -7.13
N VAL A 52 17.05 5.51 -6.19
CA VAL A 52 17.26 4.08 -6.46
C VAL A 52 16.16 3.27 -5.77
N ASP A 53 15.39 2.55 -6.55
CA ASP A 53 14.49 1.49 -6.05
C ASP A 53 15.19 0.13 -6.24
N GLU A 54 15.73 -0.42 -5.13
CA GLU A 54 16.48 -1.68 -5.15
C GLU A 54 15.65 -2.89 -5.63
N ASN A 55 14.33 -2.74 -5.75
CA ASN A 55 13.50 -3.76 -6.38
C ASN A 55 13.70 -3.86 -7.90
N TYR A 56 14.24 -2.83 -8.54
CA TYR A 56 14.42 -2.72 -9.99
C TYR A 56 15.85 -2.52 -10.42
N GLU A 57 16.69 -1.92 -9.59
CA GLU A 57 18.07 -1.57 -9.91
C GLU A 57 19.01 -1.81 -8.72
N SER A 58 20.32 -1.91 -8.97
CA SER A 58 21.30 -2.13 -7.92
C SER A 58 21.83 -0.81 -7.36
N ILE A 59 22.16 -0.79 -6.08
CA ILE A 59 22.79 0.36 -5.42
C ILE A 59 24.27 0.38 -5.77
N ASP A 60 24.77 1.52 -6.26
CA ASP A 60 26.21 1.77 -6.38
C ASP A 60 26.73 2.40 -5.09
N PHE A 61 27.35 1.59 -4.26
CA PHE A 61 27.94 2.04 -2.99
C PHE A 61 29.21 2.90 -3.17
N ASN A 62 29.79 2.96 -4.39
CA ASN A 62 30.99 3.76 -4.67
C ASN A 62 30.67 5.12 -5.29
N ALA A 63 29.39 5.42 -5.53
CA ALA A 63 28.96 6.70 -6.06
C ALA A 63 29.39 7.87 -5.15
N LYS A 64 29.70 9.02 -5.76
CA LYS A 64 30.06 10.25 -5.02
C LYS A 64 28.80 10.91 -4.48
N ILE A 65 28.44 10.56 -3.24
CA ILE A 65 27.23 10.99 -2.55
C ILE A 65 27.62 11.71 -1.26
N ASP A 66 26.95 12.83 -1.00
CA ASP A 66 27.15 13.63 0.21
C ASP A 66 26.18 13.22 1.34
N LEU A 67 24.98 12.74 0.98
CA LEU A 67 23.92 12.34 1.92
C LEU A 67 23.07 11.24 1.33
N VAL A 68 22.72 10.24 2.15
CA VAL A 68 21.81 9.16 1.78
C VAL A 68 20.51 9.25 2.60
N GLY A 69 19.36 9.24 1.93
CA GLY A 69 18.04 9.09 2.55
C GLY A 69 17.42 7.74 2.22
N ILE A 70 17.04 6.96 3.22
CA ILE A 70 16.44 5.62 3.02
C ILE A 70 15.05 5.61 3.64
N THR A 71 14.04 5.24 2.83
CA THR A 71 12.70 4.97 3.35
C THR A 71 12.47 3.49 3.51
N CYS A 72 11.88 3.03 4.63
CA CYS A 72 11.61 1.62 4.77
C CYS A 72 10.26 1.29 5.44
N LEU A 73 9.69 0.18 4.98
CA LEU A 73 8.61 -0.53 5.62
C LEU A 73 9.18 -1.50 6.66
N THR A 74 8.35 -2.02 7.57
CA THR A 74 8.82 -2.95 8.61
C THR A 74 9.54 -4.15 8.01
N MET A 75 8.97 -4.79 7.00
CA MET A 75 9.57 -5.97 6.37
C MET A 75 10.90 -5.71 5.64
N SER A 76 11.19 -4.47 5.29
CA SER A 76 12.45 -4.09 4.64
C SER A 76 13.44 -3.41 5.59
N ALA A 77 13.11 -3.28 6.87
CA ALA A 77 13.96 -2.61 7.84
C ALA A 77 15.34 -3.29 8.00
N PRO A 78 15.47 -4.62 8.08
CA PRO A 78 16.79 -5.25 8.14
C PRO A 78 17.67 -4.88 6.94
N ARG A 79 17.09 -4.87 5.73
CA ARG A 79 17.85 -4.47 4.53
C ARG A 79 18.18 -2.98 4.53
N ALA A 80 17.28 -2.12 5.01
CA ALA A 80 17.54 -0.70 5.16
C ALA A 80 18.71 -0.43 6.10
N TYR A 81 18.80 -1.17 7.20
CA TYR A 81 19.90 -1.08 8.17
C TYR A 81 21.23 -1.53 7.56
N GLU A 82 21.27 -2.66 6.85
CA GLU A 82 22.48 -3.11 6.12
C GLU A 82 22.97 -2.04 5.13
N ILE A 83 22.08 -1.43 4.36
CA ILE A 83 22.45 -0.36 3.42
C ILE A 83 22.97 0.85 4.19
N ALA A 84 22.28 1.25 5.25
CA ALA A 84 22.66 2.38 6.09
C ALA A 84 24.05 2.21 6.69
N ASP A 85 24.30 1.06 7.34
CA ASP A 85 25.59 0.74 7.96
C ASP A 85 26.73 0.70 6.93
N THR A 86 26.43 0.23 5.69
CA THR A 86 27.41 0.20 4.60
C THR A 86 27.83 1.62 4.19
N PHE A 87 26.90 2.55 4.04
CA PHE A 87 27.23 3.96 3.69
C PHE A 87 27.93 4.65 4.86
N ARG A 88 27.46 4.48 6.10
CA ARG A 88 28.08 5.07 7.30
C ARG A 88 29.51 4.57 7.53
N SER A 89 29.80 3.29 7.26
CA SER A 89 31.17 2.75 7.34
C SER A 89 32.13 3.40 6.35
N ARG A 90 31.60 4.07 5.31
CA ARG A 90 32.35 4.84 4.32
C ARG A 90 32.40 6.33 4.62
N GLY A 91 31.88 6.74 5.77
CA GLY A 91 31.82 8.14 6.20
C GLY A 91 30.72 8.97 5.50
N ILE A 92 29.73 8.33 4.85
CA ILE A 92 28.60 9.00 4.21
C ILE A 92 27.43 9.00 5.19
N PRO A 93 26.94 10.19 5.58
CA PRO A 93 25.81 10.32 6.50
C PRO A 93 24.52 9.73 5.94
N VAL A 94 23.74 9.07 6.81
CA VAL A 94 22.51 8.38 6.45
C VAL A 94 21.34 8.88 7.28
N ILE A 95 20.23 9.14 6.60
CA ILE A 95 18.93 9.50 7.17
C ILE A 95 17.96 8.35 6.94
N LEU A 96 17.32 7.85 7.99
CA LEU A 96 16.25 6.88 7.90
C LEU A 96 14.88 7.55 8.08
N GLY A 97 13.90 7.12 7.29
CA GLY A 97 12.51 7.56 7.38
C GLY A 97 11.53 6.50 6.88
N GLY A 98 10.25 6.85 6.85
CA GLY A 98 9.17 5.93 6.47
C GLY A 98 8.49 5.26 7.65
N ASN A 99 7.65 4.26 7.38
CA ASN A 99 6.73 3.70 8.39
C ASN A 99 7.46 3.06 9.57
N HIS A 100 8.50 2.28 9.31
CA HIS A 100 9.19 1.56 10.37
C HIS A 100 10.04 2.48 11.25
N PRO A 101 10.91 3.37 10.72
CA PRO A 101 11.63 4.35 11.52
C PRO A 101 10.72 5.30 12.29
N SER A 102 9.55 5.63 11.75
CA SER A 102 8.56 6.45 12.47
C SER A 102 7.92 5.71 13.65
N ALA A 103 7.81 4.39 13.56
CA ALA A 103 7.24 3.57 14.63
C ALA A 103 8.26 3.19 15.71
N LEU A 104 9.53 3.01 15.33
CA LEU A 104 10.64 2.58 16.18
C LEU A 104 11.88 3.49 15.94
N PRO A 105 11.79 4.79 16.30
CA PRO A 105 12.83 5.76 15.97
C PRO A 105 14.15 5.49 16.69
N ASP A 106 14.12 5.03 17.92
CA ASP A 106 15.34 4.73 18.71
C ASP A 106 16.10 3.51 18.15
N GLU A 107 15.40 2.51 17.61
CA GLU A 107 16.00 1.38 16.91
C GLU A 107 16.65 1.87 15.61
N ALA A 108 15.90 2.60 14.78
CA ALA A 108 16.42 3.14 13.53
C ALA A 108 17.62 4.08 13.72
N LYS A 109 17.67 4.82 14.84
CA LYS A 109 18.77 5.74 15.16
C LYS A 109 20.11 5.01 15.39
N GLN A 110 20.09 3.74 15.74
CA GLN A 110 21.34 2.95 15.88
C GLN A 110 22.04 2.78 14.53
N HIS A 111 21.27 2.80 13.43
CA HIS A 111 21.75 2.62 12.06
C HIS A 111 21.82 3.92 11.24
N ALA A 112 21.44 5.08 11.80
CA ALA A 112 21.38 6.33 11.07
C ALA A 112 22.00 7.50 11.83
N ASP A 113 22.43 8.52 11.10
CA ASP A 113 22.89 9.77 11.67
C ASP A 113 21.73 10.68 12.10
N SER A 114 20.58 10.51 11.44
CA SER A 114 19.32 11.13 11.84
C SER A 114 18.12 10.28 11.41
N VAL A 115 16.99 10.45 12.09
CA VAL A 115 15.72 9.77 11.78
C VAL A 115 14.61 10.80 11.57
N VAL A 116 13.90 10.68 10.45
CA VAL A 116 12.67 11.42 10.16
C VAL A 116 11.48 10.62 10.66
N VAL A 117 10.74 11.17 11.63
CA VAL A 117 9.56 10.57 12.26
C VAL A 117 8.30 11.22 11.70
N GLY A 118 7.45 10.44 11.05
CA GLY A 118 6.23 10.93 10.39
C GLY A 118 6.48 11.43 8.97
N GLU A 119 5.80 12.51 8.61
CA GLU A 119 5.80 13.05 7.25
C GLU A 119 7.05 13.90 6.99
N ALA A 120 7.70 13.68 5.84
CA ALA A 120 9.00 14.26 5.53
C ALA A 120 8.95 15.67 4.92
N GLU A 121 7.83 16.09 4.36
CA GLU A 121 7.75 17.28 3.51
C GLU A 121 8.10 18.59 4.22
N LEU A 122 7.83 18.69 5.52
CA LEU A 122 8.22 19.87 6.33
C LEU A 122 9.53 19.65 7.07
N THR A 123 9.85 18.41 7.38
CA THR A 123 11.02 18.07 8.19
C THR A 123 12.28 17.89 7.34
N TRP A 124 12.16 17.35 6.13
CA TRP A 124 13.28 17.09 5.22
C TRP A 124 14.01 18.39 4.80
N PRO A 125 13.34 19.49 4.37
CA PRO A 125 14.03 20.73 4.06
C PRO A 125 14.82 21.30 5.23
N ARG A 126 14.22 21.27 6.42
CA ARG A 126 14.89 21.73 7.66
C ARG A 126 16.10 20.84 8.00
N LEU A 127 15.98 19.53 7.84
CA LEU A 127 17.08 18.59 8.04
C LEU A 127 18.26 18.92 7.12
N LEU A 128 18.00 19.21 5.85
CA LEU A 128 19.05 19.55 4.88
C LEU A 128 19.75 20.88 5.25
N GLU A 129 18.99 21.88 5.69
CA GLU A 129 19.58 23.14 6.18
C GLU A 129 20.46 22.96 7.42
N ASP A 130 20.02 22.15 8.38
CA ASP A 130 20.79 21.83 9.57
C ASP A 130 22.04 21.00 9.21
N PHE A 131 21.93 20.10 8.26
CA PHE A 131 23.05 19.31 7.76
C PHE A 131 24.14 20.20 7.12
N GLU A 132 23.76 21.14 6.26
CA GLU A 132 24.70 22.09 5.63
C GLU A 132 25.42 22.98 6.66
N LYS A 133 24.77 23.26 7.78
CA LYS A 133 25.35 24.02 8.91
C LYS A 133 26.18 23.16 9.86
N GLY A 134 26.25 21.84 9.65
CA GLY A 134 26.89 20.92 10.59
C GLY A 134 26.13 20.74 11.92
N GLN A 135 24.81 20.98 11.92
CA GLN A 135 23.93 20.99 13.10
C GLN A 135 22.85 19.92 13.04
N LEU A 136 23.13 18.80 12.35
CA LEU A 136 22.18 17.70 12.18
C LEU A 136 21.66 17.19 13.52
N GLN A 137 20.33 17.17 13.69
CA GLN A 137 19.66 16.65 14.87
C GLN A 137 19.48 15.14 14.79
N ALA A 138 19.40 14.47 15.94
CA ALA A 138 19.16 13.03 16.00
C ALA A 138 17.79 12.61 15.44
N PHE A 139 16.77 13.46 15.62
CA PHE A 139 15.40 13.23 15.20
C PHE A 139 14.77 14.49 14.64
N TYR A 140 13.99 14.32 13.56
CA TYR A 140 13.12 15.34 12.98
C TYR A 140 11.69 14.81 12.96
N THR A 141 10.82 15.38 13.78
CA THR A 141 9.43 14.92 13.94
C THR A 141 8.45 15.90 13.29
N SER A 142 7.50 15.36 12.55
CA SER A 142 6.34 16.09 12.04
C SER A 142 5.23 16.05 13.09
N GLU A 143 4.98 17.17 13.78
CA GLU A 143 3.98 17.25 14.85
C GLU A 143 2.60 17.71 14.36
N THR A 144 2.52 18.28 13.17
CA THR A 144 1.30 18.88 12.62
C THR A 144 1.00 18.34 11.22
N ALA A 145 -0.28 18.42 10.84
CA ALA A 145 -0.69 18.14 9.47
C ALA A 145 0.02 19.08 8.49
N ILE A 146 0.38 18.56 7.34
CA ILE A 146 0.99 19.35 6.27
C ILE A 146 -0.08 20.28 5.68
N PRO A 147 0.17 21.59 5.55
CA PRO A 147 -0.72 22.48 4.83
C PRO A 147 -0.93 21.98 3.39
N PRO A 148 -2.16 22.08 2.84
CA PRO A 148 -2.50 21.56 1.51
C PRO A 148 -1.56 22.03 0.40
N ASP A 149 -1.17 23.30 0.43
CA ASP A 149 -0.27 23.95 -0.54
C ASP A 149 1.20 23.51 -0.40
N LYS A 150 1.56 22.87 0.71
CA LYS A 150 2.92 22.36 0.99
C LYS A 150 3.10 20.89 0.61
N ILE A 151 2.05 20.18 0.18
CA ILE A 151 2.17 18.81 -0.33
C ILE A 151 2.71 18.89 -1.76
N PRO A 152 3.97 18.50 -2.03
CA PRO A 152 4.57 18.73 -3.33
C PRO A 152 4.06 17.75 -4.38
N ASN A 153 4.15 18.13 -5.65
CA ASN A 153 3.98 17.19 -6.76
C ASN A 153 5.25 16.34 -6.90
N PRO A 154 5.12 15.01 -7.01
CA PRO A 154 6.27 14.12 -7.05
C PRO A 154 7.20 14.37 -8.23
N ARG A 155 8.51 14.27 -8.04
CA ARG A 155 9.58 14.36 -9.05
C ARG A 155 9.64 13.07 -9.88
N ARG A 156 8.65 12.87 -10.76
CA ARG A 156 8.58 11.71 -11.67
C ARG A 156 9.70 11.66 -12.68
N ASP A 157 10.28 12.81 -13.00
CA ASP A 157 11.44 12.98 -13.89
C ASP A 157 12.70 12.25 -13.38
N LEU A 158 12.80 11.97 -12.08
CA LEU A 158 13.89 11.21 -11.49
C LEU A 158 13.73 9.69 -11.62
N ILE A 159 12.62 9.22 -12.17
CA ILE A 159 12.36 7.78 -12.35
C ILE A 159 12.81 7.36 -13.74
N THR A 160 13.89 6.60 -13.82
CA THR A 160 14.55 6.20 -15.07
C THR A 160 13.82 5.07 -15.81
N ARG A 161 13.08 4.23 -15.06
CA ARG A 161 12.31 3.12 -15.63
C ARG A 161 11.01 3.57 -16.30
N ARG A 162 10.55 2.82 -17.30
CA ARG A 162 9.24 3.05 -17.92
C ARG A 162 8.11 2.88 -16.92
N ILE A 163 7.28 3.91 -16.76
CA ILE A 163 6.09 3.90 -15.92
C ILE A 163 4.89 3.47 -16.79
N THR A 164 4.30 2.31 -16.48
CA THR A 164 3.11 1.79 -17.19
C THR A 164 1.82 2.09 -16.45
N MET A 165 1.88 2.19 -15.12
CA MET A 165 0.83 2.66 -14.24
C MET A 165 1.45 3.66 -13.26
N ASP A 166 0.95 4.88 -13.25
CA ASP A 166 1.42 5.92 -12.33
C ASP A 166 0.61 5.94 -11.03
N GLY A 167 1.13 6.61 -10.03
CA GLY A 167 0.47 6.88 -8.77
C GLY A 167 -0.05 8.32 -8.70
N LEU A 168 -1.13 8.52 -7.97
CA LEU A 168 -1.64 9.83 -7.58
C LEU A 168 -2.04 9.77 -6.11
N LEU A 169 -1.61 10.76 -5.33
CA LEU A 169 -2.02 10.92 -3.94
C LEU A 169 -2.71 12.28 -3.80
N ILE A 170 -3.99 12.26 -3.46
CA ILE A 170 -4.84 13.42 -3.30
C ILE A 170 -4.99 13.75 -1.82
N ARG A 171 -5.23 12.71 -1.01
CA ARG A 171 -5.46 12.81 0.43
C ARG A 171 -4.59 11.83 1.20
N ARG A 172 -4.15 12.28 2.37
CA ARG A 172 -3.44 11.46 3.36
C ARG A 172 -4.30 11.24 4.58
N GLY A 173 -3.93 10.21 5.32
CA GLY A 173 -4.66 9.83 6.51
C GLY A 173 -5.96 9.11 6.21
N CYS A 174 -6.67 8.73 7.25
CA CYS A 174 -7.97 8.07 7.17
C CYS A 174 -8.71 8.34 8.50
N PRO A 175 -9.99 8.74 8.47
CA PRO A 175 -10.76 9.00 9.69
C PRO A 175 -11.04 7.73 10.49
N ASN A 176 -10.89 6.56 9.86
CA ASN A 176 -11.06 5.28 10.52
C ASN A 176 -9.83 4.93 11.36
N ARG A 177 -10.06 4.44 12.57
CA ARG A 177 -8.99 4.08 13.52
C ARG A 177 -8.97 2.57 13.76
N CYS A 178 -8.81 1.79 12.68
CA CYS A 178 -8.70 0.34 12.77
C CYS A 178 -7.46 -0.06 13.56
N GLU A 179 -7.59 -1.03 14.48
CA GLU A 179 -6.54 -1.42 15.43
C GLU A 179 -5.22 -1.86 14.76
N PHE A 180 -5.33 -2.50 13.60
CA PHE A 180 -4.21 -3.06 12.85
C PHE A 180 -3.57 -2.09 11.84
N CYS A 181 -4.16 -0.91 11.63
CA CYS A 181 -3.77 -0.02 10.54
C CYS A 181 -2.71 0.99 11.00
N THR A 182 -1.60 1.06 10.26
CA THR A 182 -0.50 2.01 10.50
C THR A 182 -0.89 3.45 10.16
N VAL A 183 -1.80 3.64 9.21
CA VAL A 183 -2.18 4.97 8.68
C VAL A 183 -2.74 5.89 9.78
N ALA A 184 -3.59 5.34 10.63
CA ALA A 184 -4.29 6.14 11.66
C ALA A 184 -3.35 6.79 12.69
N LYS A 185 -2.12 6.34 12.80
CA LYS A 185 -1.14 6.84 13.77
C LYS A 185 0.02 7.58 13.12
N LEU A 186 0.40 7.21 11.91
CA LEU A 186 1.61 7.72 11.26
C LEU A 186 1.35 8.92 10.35
N TYR A 187 0.08 9.16 9.95
CA TYR A 187 -0.26 10.21 9.00
C TYR A 187 -1.36 11.12 9.53
N HIS A 188 -1.15 12.41 9.40
CA HIS A 188 -2.20 13.40 9.63
C HIS A 188 -3.15 13.46 8.43
N GLU A 189 -4.40 13.85 8.69
CA GLU A 189 -5.36 14.09 7.62
C GLU A 189 -5.00 15.37 6.87
N ALA A 190 -4.68 15.24 5.59
CA ALA A 190 -4.37 16.35 4.71
C ALA A 190 -4.92 16.10 3.31
N THR A 191 -5.44 17.15 2.68
CA THR A 191 -5.96 17.09 1.30
C THR A 191 -5.18 18.07 0.44
N LYS A 192 -4.61 17.60 -0.66
CA LYS A 192 -3.91 18.43 -1.63
C LYS A 192 -4.85 19.47 -2.25
N ASN A 193 -4.34 20.67 -2.52
CA ASN A 193 -5.11 21.68 -3.24
C ASN A 193 -5.57 21.15 -4.59
N ARG A 194 -6.82 21.45 -4.98
CA ARG A 194 -7.42 20.90 -6.18
C ARG A 194 -6.68 21.29 -7.46
N ASP A 195 -6.25 22.53 -7.57
CA ASP A 195 -5.48 23.00 -8.74
C ASP A 195 -4.15 22.27 -8.86
N GLN A 196 -3.50 21.98 -7.72
CA GLN A 196 -2.29 21.15 -7.70
C GLN A 196 -2.56 19.72 -8.15
N VAL A 197 -3.69 19.12 -7.75
CA VAL A 197 -4.09 17.77 -8.22
C VAL A 197 -4.28 17.77 -9.72
N ILE A 198 -4.99 18.75 -10.26
CA ILE A 198 -5.24 18.87 -11.70
C ILE A 198 -3.90 19.07 -12.45
N HIS A 199 -3.07 19.98 -11.99
CA HIS A 199 -1.75 20.22 -12.59
C HIS A 199 -0.86 18.96 -12.52
N GLU A 200 -0.90 18.19 -11.43
CA GLU A 200 -0.17 16.93 -11.35
C GLU A 200 -0.66 15.93 -12.40
N ILE A 201 -1.98 15.79 -12.58
CA ILE A 201 -2.59 14.88 -13.57
C ILE A 201 -2.19 15.25 -15.00
N GLU A 202 -2.07 16.53 -15.32
CA GLU A 202 -1.60 17.03 -16.63
C GLU A 202 -0.20 16.53 -16.98
N ASN A 203 0.65 16.38 -15.97
CA ASN A 203 2.02 15.91 -16.12
C ASN A 203 2.19 14.37 -16.04
N ILE A 204 1.13 13.62 -15.74
CA ILE A 204 1.16 12.16 -15.77
C ILE A 204 1.04 11.69 -17.22
N THR A 205 2.06 10.98 -17.72
CA THR A 205 2.05 10.42 -19.08
C THR A 205 1.38 9.05 -19.18
N ALA A 206 1.37 8.29 -18.10
CA ALA A 206 0.76 6.96 -18.06
C ALA A 206 -0.77 7.04 -18.31
N LYS A 207 -1.29 6.04 -19.05
CA LYS A 207 -2.74 5.92 -19.28
C LYS A 207 -3.51 5.37 -18.08
N GLN A 208 -2.85 4.60 -17.23
CA GLN A 208 -3.44 4.04 -16.02
C GLN A 208 -2.86 4.76 -14.80
N VAL A 209 -3.74 5.15 -13.89
CA VAL A 209 -3.37 5.88 -12.66
C VAL A 209 -4.05 5.25 -11.47
N PHE A 210 -3.27 4.87 -10.48
CA PHE A 210 -3.77 4.38 -9.20
C PHE A 210 -3.83 5.53 -8.19
N ILE A 211 -4.99 5.83 -7.67
CA ILE A 211 -5.18 6.82 -6.61
C ILE A 211 -4.88 6.12 -5.28
N TYR A 212 -3.77 6.51 -4.65
CA TYR A 212 -3.22 5.86 -3.45
C TYR A 212 -3.88 6.28 -2.13
N ASP A 213 -4.88 7.16 -2.17
CA ASP A 213 -5.60 7.55 -0.97
C ASP A 213 -6.06 6.30 -0.21
N GLN A 214 -5.80 6.26 1.10
CA GLN A 214 -6.14 5.09 1.93
C GLN A 214 -7.64 4.81 1.97
N ASN A 215 -8.45 5.85 1.79
CA ASN A 215 -9.89 5.76 1.64
C ASN A 215 -10.40 6.94 0.81
N LEU A 216 -10.44 6.78 -0.51
CA LEU A 216 -10.92 7.84 -1.41
C LEU A 216 -12.40 8.16 -1.20
N THR A 217 -13.18 7.19 -0.70
CA THR A 217 -14.64 7.29 -0.53
C THR A 217 -15.10 7.94 0.78
N TRP A 218 -14.20 8.49 1.56
CA TRP A 218 -14.54 9.12 2.83
C TRP A 218 -15.39 10.40 2.65
N ASP A 219 -15.12 11.18 1.60
CA ASP A 219 -15.86 12.39 1.23
C ASP A 219 -16.40 12.24 -0.21
N ILE A 220 -17.65 11.81 -0.27
CA ILE A 220 -18.29 11.42 -1.52
C ILE A 220 -18.53 12.64 -2.43
N GLU A 221 -18.87 13.79 -1.85
CA GLU A 221 -19.16 15.00 -2.62
C GLU A 221 -17.89 15.56 -3.28
N TYR A 222 -16.80 15.61 -2.53
CA TYR A 222 -15.49 15.94 -3.10
C TYR A 222 -15.09 14.96 -4.20
N LEU A 223 -15.27 13.66 -3.96
CA LEU A 223 -14.93 12.64 -4.94
C LEU A 223 -15.73 12.76 -6.23
N LYS A 224 -17.05 12.95 -6.13
CA LYS A 224 -17.92 13.16 -7.31
C LYS A 224 -17.47 14.38 -8.13
N SER A 225 -17.21 15.48 -7.44
CA SER A 225 -16.74 16.71 -8.09
C SER A 225 -15.36 16.53 -8.74
N LEU A 226 -14.43 15.86 -8.08
CA LEU A 226 -13.11 15.53 -8.66
C LEU A 226 -13.22 14.65 -9.90
N LEU A 227 -14.06 13.61 -9.85
CA LEU A 227 -14.25 12.69 -10.97
C LEU A 227 -14.84 13.41 -12.21
N GLN A 228 -15.70 14.41 -12.01
CA GLN A 228 -16.20 15.25 -13.11
C GLN A 228 -15.07 16.04 -13.79
N ASP A 229 -14.14 16.60 -13.02
CA ASP A 229 -13.02 17.35 -13.58
C ASP A 229 -12.01 16.47 -14.30
N ILE A 230 -11.66 15.31 -13.72
CA ILE A 230 -10.62 14.43 -14.27
C ILE A 230 -11.10 13.62 -15.47
N LYS A 231 -12.39 13.56 -15.74
CA LYS A 231 -12.98 12.92 -16.92
C LYS A 231 -12.34 13.40 -18.26
N ARG A 232 -11.97 14.68 -18.34
CA ARG A 232 -11.36 15.29 -19.54
C ARG A 232 -9.99 14.70 -19.91
N PHE A 233 -9.27 14.08 -18.96
CA PHE A 233 -7.92 13.57 -19.19
C PHE A 233 -7.87 12.20 -19.88
N ASN A 234 -9.01 11.56 -20.11
CA ASN A 234 -9.12 10.26 -20.81
C ASN A 234 -8.14 9.20 -20.28
N LYS A 235 -7.96 9.16 -18.96
CA LYS A 235 -7.16 8.15 -18.25
C LYS A 235 -8.05 7.04 -17.72
N ARG A 236 -7.44 5.91 -17.36
CA ARG A 236 -8.11 4.81 -16.66
C ARG A 236 -7.70 4.85 -15.19
N TRP A 237 -8.68 4.99 -14.31
CA TRP A 237 -8.44 5.19 -12.88
C TRP A 237 -8.68 3.91 -12.08
N LEU A 238 -7.81 3.70 -11.10
CA LEU A 238 -7.93 2.66 -10.07
C LEU A 238 -7.87 3.36 -8.72
N ALA A 239 -8.65 2.90 -7.74
CA ALA A 239 -8.70 3.57 -6.43
C ALA A 239 -9.02 2.61 -5.28
N ASN A 240 -8.69 3.06 -4.07
CA ASN A 240 -9.11 2.41 -2.82
C ASN A 240 -10.46 3.00 -2.36
N GLY A 241 -11.31 2.14 -1.77
CA GLY A 241 -12.58 2.57 -1.22
C GLY A 241 -13.06 1.69 -0.08
N THR A 242 -14.12 2.12 0.58
CA THR A 242 -14.83 1.34 1.59
C THR A 242 -16.16 0.85 1.07
N ILE A 243 -16.49 -0.42 1.34
CA ILE A 243 -17.62 -1.13 0.72
C ILE A 243 -18.98 -0.52 1.06
N ASN A 244 -19.12 0.01 2.26
CA ASN A 244 -20.40 0.51 2.79
C ASN A 244 -20.99 1.70 2.03
N VAL A 245 -20.18 2.44 1.24
CA VAL A 245 -20.66 3.62 0.51
C VAL A 245 -21.38 3.27 -0.79
N PHE A 246 -21.06 2.14 -1.42
CA PHE A 246 -21.49 1.86 -2.79
C PHE A 246 -22.96 1.42 -2.93
N GLN A 247 -23.54 0.85 -1.86
CA GLN A 247 -24.94 0.42 -1.94
C GLN A 247 -25.93 1.59 -2.11
N LYS A 248 -25.60 2.76 -1.54
CA LYS A 248 -26.52 3.91 -1.45
C LYS A 248 -26.14 5.07 -2.37
N ASN A 249 -25.08 4.93 -3.18
CA ASN A 249 -24.53 6.03 -3.97
C ASN A 249 -24.43 5.67 -5.46
N ASP A 250 -25.58 5.49 -6.12
CA ASP A 250 -25.64 5.25 -7.57
C ASP A 250 -25.02 6.39 -8.36
N GLU A 251 -25.18 7.62 -7.92
CA GLU A 251 -24.59 8.78 -8.56
C GLU A 251 -23.06 8.73 -8.56
N LEU A 252 -22.44 8.34 -7.44
CA LEU A 252 -21.00 8.15 -7.38
C LEU A 252 -20.53 7.11 -8.40
N LEU A 253 -21.21 5.97 -8.48
CA LEU A 253 -20.85 4.92 -9.45
C LEU A 253 -21.03 5.38 -10.91
N ARG A 254 -22.08 6.14 -11.19
CA ARG A 254 -22.31 6.74 -12.53
C ARG A 254 -21.17 7.69 -12.89
N VAL A 255 -20.85 8.65 -12.03
CA VAL A 255 -19.79 9.63 -12.28
C VAL A 255 -18.41 8.95 -12.36
N ALA A 256 -18.16 7.94 -11.52
CA ALA A 256 -16.93 7.15 -11.57
C ALA A 256 -16.77 6.42 -12.91
N LYS A 257 -17.86 5.80 -13.43
CA LYS A 257 -17.86 5.18 -14.75
C LYS A 257 -17.58 6.18 -15.86
N GLU A 258 -18.22 7.34 -15.81
CA GLU A 258 -18.04 8.42 -16.79
C GLU A 258 -16.60 8.96 -16.79
N ALA A 259 -15.95 9.01 -15.62
CA ALA A 259 -14.54 9.36 -15.47
C ALA A 259 -13.58 8.24 -15.85
N ASN A 260 -14.07 7.05 -16.23
CA ASN A 260 -13.27 5.87 -16.55
C ASN A 260 -12.53 5.28 -15.32
N LEU A 261 -13.10 5.42 -14.11
CA LEU A 261 -12.67 4.69 -12.92
C LEU A 261 -13.32 3.30 -13.00
N PHE A 262 -12.50 2.30 -13.22
CA PHE A 262 -12.97 0.95 -13.54
C PHE A 262 -12.61 -0.10 -12.49
N TYR A 263 -11.77 0.25 -11.52
CA TYR A 263 -11.23 -0.70 -10.55
C TYR A 263 -11.28 -0.11 -9.14
N TRP A 264 -11.82 -0.90 -8.21
CA TRP A 264 -11.81 -0.60 -6.79
C TRP A 264 -11.02 -1.63 -6.01
N TYR A 265 -10.08 -1.17 -5.18
CA TYR A 265 -9.48 -1.98 -4.11
C TYR A 265 -10.25 -1.73 -2.83
N ILE A 266 -10.81 -2.78 -2.23
CA ILE A 266 -11.73 -2.66 -1.10
C ILE A 266 -11.28 -3.56 0.04
N GLY A 267 -11.07 -2.95 1.21
CA GLY A 267 -10.83 -3.68 2.44
C GLY A 267 -12.11 -4.24 3.03
N PHE A 268 -12.44 -5.49 2.71
CA PHE A 268 -13.53 -6.25 3.37
C PHE A 268 -13.12 -6.75 4.75
N GLU A 269 -11.90 -7.19 4.86
CA GLU A 269 -11.15 -7.75 5.97
C GLU A 269 -11.71 -9.08 6.49
N SER A 270 -12.99 -9.19 6.85
CA SER A 270 -13.56 -10.41 7.39
C SER A 270 -15.04 -10.56 7.05
N PHE A 271 -15.53 -11.81 7.04
CA PHE A 271 -16.96 -12.13 7.08
C PHE A 271 -17.49 -12.33 8.51
N SER A 272 -16.67 -12.10 9.53
CA SER A 272 -17.08 -12.09 10.93
C SER A 272 -17.34 -10.66 11.38
N GLN A 273 -18.62 -10.27 11.56
CA GLN A 273 -18.96 -8.96 12.09
C GLN A 273 -18.37 -8.74 13.48
N LYS A 274 -18.21 -9.82 14.28
CA LYS A 274 -17.59 -9.76 15.59
C LYS A 274 -16.11 -9.38 15.50
N SER A 275 -15.36 -9.97 14.56
CA SER A 275 -13.95 -9.63 14.31
C SER A 275 -13.79 -8.19 13.83
N LEU A 276 -14.66 -7.73 12.92
CA LEU A 276 -14.67 -6.35 12.45
C LEU A 276 -14.92 -5.34 13.57
N ASN A 277 -15.91 -5.62 14.43
CA ASN A 277 -16.24 -4.76 15.56
C ASN A 277 -15.11 -4.70 16.59
N ALA A 278 -14.51 -5.85 16.91
CA ALA A 278 -13.40 -5.96 17.86
C ALA A 278 -12.13 -5.24 17.39
N SER A 279 -11.89 -5.22 16.06
CA SER A 279 -10.74 -4.52 15.45
C SER A 279 -11.00 -3.04 15.11
N ASN A 280 -12.10 -2.47 15.60
CA ASN A 280 -12.54 -1.11 15.33
C ASN A 280 -12.81 -0.80 13.84
N LYS A 281 -13.14 -1.83 13.03
CA LYS A 281 -13.58 -1.66 11.64
C LYS A 281 -15.12 -1.70 11.53
N ARG A 282 -15.80 -1.02 12.43
CA ARG A 282 -17.26 -1.04 12.59
C ARG A 282 -18.04 -0.47 11.40
N HIS A 283 -17.39 0.34 10.58
CA HIS A 283 -17.98 0.87 9.35
C HIS A 283 -18.19 -0.21 8.27
N ASN A 284 -17.48 -1.34 8.32
CA ASN A 284 -17.78 -2.49 7.49
C ASN A 284 -18.89 -3.32 8.11
N GLN A 285 -19.96 -3.54 7.35
CA GLN A 285 -21.08 -4.39 7.73
C GLN A 285 -21.22 -5.52 6.73
N VAL A 286 -21.07 -6.76 7.20
CA VAL A 286 -20.98 -7.96 6.34
C VAL A 286 -22.22 -8.12 5.45
N GLU A 287 -23.40 -7.77 5.96
CA GLU A 287 -24.68 -7.81 5.23
C GLU A 287 -24.71 -6.90 4.00
N MET A 288 -23.87 -5.83 4.00
CA MET A 288 -23.79 -4.86 2.90
C MET A 288 -22.88 -5.31 1.76
N TYR A 289 -22.05 -6.34 1.96
CA TYR A 289 -21.02 -6.73 0.99
C TYR A 289 -21.61 -7.14 -0.36
N LEU A 290 -22.58 -8.07 -0.34
CA LEU A 290 -23.19 -8.56 -1.58
C LEU A 290 -24.01 -7.48 -2.32
N PRO A 291 -24.89 -6.69 -1.66
CA PRO A 291 -25.58 -5.60 -2.33
C PRO A 291 -24.65 -4.56 -2.94
N ALA A 292 -23.64 -4.12 -2.20
CA ALA A 292 -22.69 -3.12 -2.68
C ALA A 292 -21.85 -3.63 -3.87
N LEU A 293 -21.39 -4.89 -3.81
CA LEU A 293 -20.64 -5.48 -4.91
C LEU A 293 -21.48 -5.63 -6.18
N LYS A 294 -22.74 -6.04 -6.05
CA LYS A 294 -23.67 -6.10 -7.20
C LYS A 294 -23.80 -4.74 -7.87
N LYS A 295 -23.99 -3.66 -7.08
CA LYS A 295 -24.04 -2.31 -7.58
C LYS A 295 -22.79 -1.91 -8.37
N ILE A 296 -21.60 -2.13 -7.82
CA ILE A 296 -20.33 -1.83 -8.51
C ILE A 296 -20.26 -2.57 -9.85
N LYS A 297 -20.66 -3.83 -9.89
CA LYS A 297 -20.66 -4.66 -11.11
C LYS A 297 -21.71 -4.22 -12.15
N GLU A 298 -22.86 -3.73 -11.73
CA GLU A 298 -23.88 -3.16 -12.63
C GLU A 298 -23.32 -1.98 -13.46
N TYR A 299 -22.38 -1.23 -12.89
CA TYR A 299 -21.67 -0.16 -13.60
C TYR A 299 -20.45 -0.65 -14.41
N GLY A 300 -20.20 -1.96 -14.46
CA GLY A 300 -19.11 -2.57 -15.24
C GLY A 300 -17.73 -2.42 -14.63
N MET A 301 -17.65 -2.07 -13.34
CA MET A 301 -16.38 -1.96 -12.59
C MET A 301 -16.00 -3.29 -11.99
N ILE A 302 -14.69 -3.47 -11.71
CA ILE A 302 -14.13 -4.66 -11.08
C ILE A 302 -13.65 -4.35 -9.67
N VAL A 303 -13.68 -5.38 -8.83
CA VAL A 303 -13.28 -5.26 -7.43
C VAL A 303 -12.18 -6.25 -7.07
N ASN A 304 -11.11 -5.73 -6.45
CA ASN A 304 -10.13 -6.52 -5.72
C ASN A 304 -10.37 -6.34 -4.23
N GLY A 305 -10.70 -7.42 -3.52
CA GLY A 305 -10.99 -7.38 -2.09
C GLY A 305 -9.79 -7.78 -1.25
N SER A 306 -9.54 -7.06 -0.16
CA SER A 306 -8.60 -7.49 0.87
C SER A 306 -9.34 -8.23 1.99
N PHE A 307 -8.81 -9.41 2.37
CA PHE A 307 -9.29 -10.23 3.47
C PHE A 307 -8.15 -10.57 4.42
N ILE A 308 -8.41 -10.45 5.71
CA ILE A 308 -7.44 -10.66 6.78
C ILE A 308 -7.95 -11.76 7.71
N PHE A 309 -7.07 -12.67 8.09
CA PHE A 309 -7.33 -13.76 9.02
C PHE A 309 -6.48 -13.64 10.28
N GLY A 310 -6.98 -14.19 11.38
CA GLY A 310 -6.26 -14.25 12.64
C GLY A 310 -6.67 -13.16 13.63
N PHE A 311 -7.82 -12.52 13.44
CA PHE A 311 -8.43 -11.68 14.48
C PHE A 311 -8.68 -12.51 15.74
N ASP A 312 -8.68 -11.87 16.92
CA ASP A 312 -8.87 -12.54 18.20
C ASP A 312 -10.23 -13.28 18.33
N GLU A 313 -11.23 -12.85 17.52
CA GLU A 313 -12.54 -13.48 17.48
C GLU A 313 -12.67 -14.59 16.44
N ASP A 314 -11.67 -14.76 15.56
CA ASP A 314 -11.70 -15.80 14.54
C ASP A 314 -11.50 -17.19 15.15
N THR A 315 -12.37 -18.12 14.77
CA THR A 315 -12.24 -19.56 15.00
C THR A 315 -11.88 -20.26 13.70
N VAL A 316 -11.52 -21.53 13.73
CA VAL A 316 -11.03 -22.28 12.53
C VAL A 316 -12.06 -22.33 11.40
N ASP A 317 -13.34 -22.23 11.69
CA ASP A 317 -14.44 -22.21 10.72
C ASP A 317 -14.47 -20.96 9.84
N ILE A 318 -13.75 -19.86 10.22
CA ILE A 318 -13.68 -18.64 9.41
C ILE A 318 -13.16 -18.90 8.00
N PHE A 319 -12.28 -19.87 7.81
CA PHE A 319 -11.72 -20.20 6.52
C PHE A 319 -12.74 -20.82 5.57
N GLU A 320 -13.59 -21.71 6.08
CA GLU A 320 -14.65 -22.30 5.27
C GLU A 320 -15.77 -21.30 4.99
N ILE A 321 -16.18 -20.53 6.01
CA ILE A 321 -17.16 -19.44 5.86
C ILE A 321 -16.68 -18.47 4.77
N THR A 322 -15.40 -18.06 4.82
CA THR A 322 -14.84 -17.13 3.83
C THR A 322 -14.85 -17.75 2.44
N SER A 323 -14.45 -19.02 2.30
CA SER A 323 -14.44 -19.70 1.00
C SER A 323 -15.82 -19.75 0.35
N GLN A 324 -16.87 -20.06 1.13
CA GLN A 324 -18.26 -20.11 0.66
C GLN A 324 -18.76 -18.70 0.29
N LYS A 325 -18.54 -17.72 1.17
CA LYS A 325 -18.97 -16.33 0.94
C LYS A 325 -18.30 -15.69 -0.26
N LEU A 326 -17.04 -15.99 -0.54
CA LEU A 326 -16.34 -15.49 -1.73
C LEU A 326 -16.96 -16.05 -3.03
N ASP A 327 -17.42 -17.30 -3.03
CA ASP A 327 -18.12 -17.90 -4.17
C ASP A 327 -19.50 -17.25 -4.40
N GLU A 328 -20.22 -16.91 -3.32
CA GLU A 328 -21.51 -16.20 -3.36
C GLU A 328 -21.35 -14.76 -3.85
N LEU A 329 -20.33 -14.05 -3.36
CA LEU A 329 -20.05 -12.66 -3.75
C LEU A 329 -19.69 -12.52 -5.24
N GLY A 330 -18.98 -13.51 -5.80
CA GLY A 330 -18.49 -13.44 -7.17
C GLY A 330 -17.51 -12.28 -7.38
N ILE A 331 -16.66 -11.99 -6.40
CA ILE A 331 -15.63 -10.96 -6.45
C ILE A 331 -14.59 -11.28 -7.53
N ASP A 332 -14.05 -10.26 -8.21
CA ASP A 332 -13.19 -10.48 -9.38
C ASP A 332 -11.77 -10.90 -8.99
N MET A 333 -11.23 -10.33 -7.94
CA MET A 333 -9.91 -10.64 -7.36
C MET A 333 -9.97 -10.50 -5.84
N ALA A 334 -9.04 -11.16 -5.13
CA ALA A 334 -8.95 -11.06 -3.67
C ALA A 334 -7.49 -11.21 -3.20
N GLU A 335 -7.14 -10.48 -2.16
CA GLU A 335 -5.89 -10.67 -1.43
C GLU A 335 -6.17 -11.22 -0.04
N PHE A 336 -5.38 -12.21 0.36
CA PHE A 336 -5.52 -12.90 1.63
C PHE A 336 -4.29 -12.65 2.48
N HIS A 337 -4.51 -12.08 3.65
CA HIS A 337 -3.46 -11.67 4.57
C HIS A 337 -3.65 -12.33 5.93
N ILE A 338 -2.55 -12.60 6.58
CA ILE A 338 -2.53 -12.89 8.02
C ILE A 338 -2.36 -11.56 8.74
N ILE A 339 -3.21 -11.30 9.73
CA ILE A 339 -3.11 -10.05 10.50
C ILE A 339 -1.70 -9.92 11.10
N THR A 340 -1.07 -8.79 10.83
CA THR A 340 0.32 -8.57 11.26
C THR A 340 0.38 -7.36 12.17
N PRO A 341 0.87 -7.54 13.41
CA PRO A 341 1.01 -6.46 14.37
C PRO A 341 2.20 -5.57 14.01
N PHE A 342 2.03 -4.68 13.02
CA PHE A 342 3.08 -3.75 12.65
C PHE A 342 3.40 -2.79 13.78
N PRO A 343 4.68 -2.50 14.08
CA PRO A 343 5.09 -1.49 15.04
C PRO A 343 4.34 -0.17 14.83
N GLY A 344 4.02 0.50 15.93
CA GLY A 344 3.23 1.73 15.91
C GLY A 344 1.71 1.55 15.86
N THR A 345 1.18 0.35 15.60
CA THR A 345 -0.27 0.08 15.66
C THR A 345 -0.75 -0.23 17.08
N ALA A 346 -2.04 -0.01 17.35
CA ALA A 346 -2.66 -0.40 18.61
C ALA A 346 -2.60 -1.93 18.80
N LEU A 347 -2.74 -2.69 17.72
CA LEU A 347 -2.59 -4.15 17.71
C LEU A 347 -1.20 -4.58 18.20
N TYR A 348 -0.13 -3.96 17.69
CA TYR A 348 1.24 -4.27 18.13
C TYR A 348 1.42 -4.03 19.62
N THR A 349 1.01 -2.85 20.10
CA THR A 349 1.12 -2.49 21.52
C THR A 349 0.36 -3.48 22.39
N ARG A 350 -0.85 -3.85 22.02
CA ARG A 350 -1.67 -4.82 22.75
C ARG A 350 -1.03 -6.20 22.77
N LEU A 351 -0.61 -6.73 21.62
CA LEU A 351 -0.03 -8.08 21.55
C LEU A 351 1.35 -8.16 22.25
N LYS A 352 2.12 -7.07 22.24
CA LYS A 352 3.38 -6.97 23.00
C LYS A 352 3.10 -7.03 24.51
N ASN A 353 2.14 -6.28 25.01
CA ASN A 353 1.74 -6.27 26.41
C ASN A 353 1.16 -7.65 26.86
N GLU A 354 0.41 -8.31 25.97
CA GLU A 354 -0.11 -9.66 26.19
C GLU A 354 0.97 -10.76 26.03
N ARG A 355 2.21 -10.43 25.69
CA ARG A 355 3.34 -11.36 25.41
C ARG A 355 2.97 -12.40 24.35
N ARG A 356 2.33 -11.95 23.28
CA ARG A 356 1.87 -12.80 22.18
C ARG A 356 2.66 -12.61 20.90
N LEU A 357 3.65 -11.73 20.84
CA LEU A 357 4.59 -11.66 19.72
C LEU A 357 5.50 -12.89 19.76
N LEU A 358 5.71 -13.54 18.61
CA LEU A 358 6.54 -14.75 18.46
C LEU A 358 7.96 -14.42 18.02
N THR A 359 8.16 -13.29 17.37
CA THR A 359 9.43 -12.84 16.84
C THR A 359 9.48 -11.32 16.77
N GLU A 360 10.67 -10.75 16.83
CA GLU A 360 11.01 -9.37 16.47
C GLU A 360 11.91 -9.32 15.23
N ASP A 361 12.00 -10.41 14.46
CA ASP A 361 12.60 -10.38 13.14
C ASP A 361 11.64 -9.68 12.17
N TRP A 362 11.97 -8.44 11.85
CA TRP A 362 11.12 -7.61 11.00
C TRP A 362 10.94 -8.15 9.57
N SER A 363 11.86 -8.98 9.08
CA SER A 363 11.73 -9.61 7.76
C SER A 363 10.53 -10.55 7.69
N GLU A 364 10.07 -11.08 8.82
CA GLU A 364 8.91 -11.96 8.93
C GLU A 364 7.57 -11.21 8.90
N TYR A 365 7.55 -9.87 9.06
CA TYR A 365 6.34 -9.05 9.12
C TYR A 365 5.79 -8.74 7.72
N THR A 366 5.44 -9.77 6.96
CA THR A 366 5.09 -9.71 5.53
C THR A 366 3.58 -9.78 5.25
N SER A 367 2.73 -9.88 6.27
CA SER A 367 1.30 -10.20 6.16
C SER A 367 1.01 -11.62 5.60
N ALA A 368 2.05 -12.44 5.47
CA ALA A 368 2.00 -13.83 5.02
C ALA A 368 2.39 -14.82 6.11
N ASN A 369 3.19 -14.37 7.06
CA ASN A 369 3.71 -15.17 8.16
C ASN A 369 2.90 -14.93 9.44
N VAL A 370 2.88 -15.94 10.32
CA VAL A 370 2.26 -15.83 11.63
C VAL A 370 3.31 -15.41 12.64
N VAL A 371 3.39 -14.13 12.93
CA VAL A 371 4.38 -13.52 13.85
C VAL A 371 3.83 -13.30 15.27
N PHE A 372 2.65 -13.81 15.57
CA PHE A 372 2.01 -13.67 16.87
C PHE A 372 1.24 -14.95 17.25
N LYS A 373 0.85 -15.09 18.51
CA LYS A 373 0.07 -16.20 19.05
C LYS A 373 -1.43 -15.90 18.90
N PRO A 374 -2.19 -16.59 18.00
CA PRO A 374 -3.63 -16.40 17.89
C PRO A 374 -4.37 -16.82 19.17
N LYS A 375 -5.58 -16.29 19.42
CA LYS A 375 -6.37 -16.63 20.63
C LYS A 375 -7.14 -17.95 20.54
N LYS A 376 -7.73 -18.23 19.37
CA LYS A 376 -8.72 -19.32 19.22
C LYS A 376 -8.32 -20.38 18.20
N MET A 377 -7.10 -20.35 17.75
CA MET A 377 -6.51 -21.35 16.85
C MET A 377 -5.00 -21.40 17.04
N SER A 378 -4.33 -22.44 16.57
CA SER A 378 -2.88 -22.49 16.54
C SER A 378 -2.30 -21.64 15.39
N SER A 379 -1.01 -21.26 15.48
CA SER A 379 -0.31 -20.56 14.40
C SER A 379 -0.32 -21.37 13.09
N GLN A 380 -0.18 -22.70 13.20
CA GLN A 380 -0.26 -23.61 12.05
C GLN A 380 -1.65 -23.62 11.42
N GLN A 381 -2.72 -23.69 12.22
CA GLN A 381 -4.10 -23.63 11.71
C GLN A 381 -4.38 -22.30 10.99
N LEU A 382 -3.88 -21.17 11.53
CA LEU A 382 -4.02 -19.88 10.88
C LEU A 382 -3.31 -19.83 9.52
N PHE A 383 -2.06 -20.31 9.47
CA PHE A 383 -1.27 -20.35 8.25
C PHE A 383 -1.90 -21.25 7.17
N GLU A 384 -2.19 -22.51 7.53
CA GLU A 384 -2.75 -23.48 6.61
C GLU A 384 -4.18 -23.13 6.17
N GLY A 385 -5.00 -22.59 7.07
CA GLY A 385 -6.32 -22.10 6.75
C GLY A 385 -6.30 -20.96 5.73
N THR A 386 -5.44 -19.97 5.93
CA THR A 386 -5.25 -18.87 4.98
C THR A 386 -4.80 -19.38 3.61
N ARG A 387 -3.82 -20.28 3.60
CA ARG A 387 -3.35 -20.96 2.38
C ARG A 387 -4.49 -21.69 1.66
N SER A 388 -5.29 -22.46 2.40
CA SER A 388 -6.40 -23.23 1.85
C SER A 388 -7.42 -22.32 1.15
N VAL A 389 -7.83 -21.21 1.79
CA VAL A 389 -8.73 -20.22 1.18
C VAL A 389 -8.13 -19.68 -0.13
N ALA A 390 -6.88 -19.23 -0.10
CA ALA A 390 -6.21 -18.70 -1.28
C ALA A 390 -6.14 -19.72 -2.43
N MET A 391 -5.74 -20.95 -2.15
CA MET A 391 -5.61 -22.00 -3.17
C MET A 391 -6.97 -22.43 -3.74
N LYS A 392 -8.02 -22.51 -2.90
CA LYS A 392 -9.41 -22.79 -3.35
C LYS A 392 -9.92 -21.64 -4.24
N PHE A 393 -9.71 -20.39 -3.84
CA PHE A 393 -10.13 -19.22 -4.59
C PHE A 393 -9.41 -19.11 -5.94
N TYR A 394 -8.11 -19.36 -5.99
CA TYR A 394 -7.28 -19.28 -7.20
C TYR A 394 -7.17 -20.60 -7.98
N SER A 395 -8.14 -21.53 -7.84
CA SER A 395 -8.24 -22.67 -8.74
C SER A 395 -8.52 -22.20 -10.19
N ILE A 396 -7.93 -22.89 -11.19
CA ILE A 396 -8.03 -22.47 -12.62
C ILE A 396 -9.48 -22.31 -13.05
N ARG A 397 -10.36 -23.27 -12.68
CA ARG A 397 -11.79 -23.20 -13.00
C ARG A 397 -12.45 -21.90 -12.47
N LYS A 398 -12.15 -21.52 -11.22
CA LYS A 398 -12.71 -20.32 -10.61
C LYS A 398 -12.11 -19.04 -11.23
N ILE A 399 -10.83 -19.05 -11.59
CA ILE A 399 -10.18 -17.94 -12.31
C ILE A 399 -10.89 -17.66 -13.62
N LEU A 400 -11.09 -18.68 -14.46
CA LEU A 400 -11.77 -18.55 -15.74
C LEU A 400 -13.22 -18.04 -15.57
N LYS A 401 -13.96 -18.61 -14.59
CA LYS A 401 -15.33 -18.18 -14.28
C LYS A 401 -15.39 -16.69 -13.94
N ARG A 402 -14.50 -16.20 -13.06
CA ARG A 402 -14.47 -14.78 -12.64
C ARG A 402 -14.04 -13.86 -13.78
N SER A 403 -13.05 -14.25 -14.58
CA SER A 403 -12.62 -13.47 -15.74
C SER A 403 -13.76 -13.30 -16.76
N PHE A 404 -14.52 -14.36 -17.00
CA PHE A 404 -15.69 -14.30 -17.88
C PHE A 404 -16.82 -13.46 -17.28
N SER A 405 -17.09 -13.56 -15.97
CA SER A 405 -18.06 -12.74 -15.27
C SER A 405 -17.69 -11.24 -15.34
N ALA A 406 -16.41 -10.91 -15.17
CA ALA A 406 -15.92 -9.54 -15.30
C ALA A 406 -16.12 -8.97 -16.72
N PHE A 407 -15.91 -9.81 -17.76
CA PHE A 407 -16.23 -9.43 -19.14
C PHE A 407 -17.74 -9.20 -19.34
N GLN A 408 -18.56 -10.11 -18.81
CA GLN A 408 -20.02 -9.98 -18.94
C GLN A 408 -20.56 -8.69 -18.34
N SER A 409 -20.03 -8.26 -17.18
CA SER A 409 -20.45 -7.04 -16.51
C SER A 409 -19.87 -5.78 -17.17
N SER A 410 -18.60 -5.78 -17.57
CA SER A 410 -17.93 -4.60 -18.11
C SER A 410 -18.16 -4.40 -19.61
N LYS A 411 -18.44 -5.47 -20.36
CA LYS A 411 -18.45 -5.53 -21.83
C LYS A 411 -17.12 -5.12 -22.49
N ASP A 412 -16.03 -5.15 -21.73
CA ASP A 412 -14.68 -4.78 -22.17
C ASP A 412 -13.75 -6.00 -22.11
N PHE A 413 -13.27 -6.46 -23.28
CA PHE A 413 -12.37 -7.59 -23.37
C PHE A 413 -11.03 -7.34 -22.68
N SER A 414 -10.58 -6.09 -22.59
CA SER A 414 -9.38 -5.73 -21.85
C SER A 414 -9.50 -6.04 -20.35
N ILE A 415 -10.70 -5.95 -19.79
CA ILE A 415 -11.01 -6.31 -18.40
C ILE A 415 -10.92 -7.83 -18.22
N PHE A 416 -11.42 -8.63 -19.17
CA PHE A 416 -11.23 -10.09 -19.14
C PHE A 416 -9.75 -10.46 -19.03
N ILE A 417 -8.93 -9.88 -19.90
CA ILE A 417 -7.48 -10.12 -19.94
C ILE A 417 -6.83 -9.69 -18.63
N LEU A 418 -7.17 -8.50 -18.14
CA LEU A 418 -6.65 -7.96 -16.88
C LEU A 418 -6.96 -8.91 -15.70
N VAL A 419 -8.23 -9.29 -15.54
CA VAL A 419 -8.67 -10.16 -14.44
C VAL A 419 -8.03 -11.53 -14.53
N LEU A 420 -7.96 -12.11 -15.74
CA LEU A 420 -7.33 -13.41 -15.97
C LEU A 420 -5.86 -13.39 -15.54
N PHE A 421 -5.07 -12.48 -16.08
CA PHE A 421 -3.63 -12.43 -15.81
C PHE A 421 -3.33 -12.04 -14.36
N ARG A 422 -4.07 -11.10 -13.77
CA ARG A 422 -3.91 -10.75 -12.35
C ARG A 422 -4.21 -11.94 -11.43
N ASN A 423 -5.29 -12.70 -11.69
CA ASN A 423 -5.61 -13.90 -10.92
C ASN A 423 -4.54 -15.00 -11.10
N LEU A 424 -3.98 -15.17 -12.30
CA LEU A 424 -2.88 -16.12 -12.52
C LEU A 424 -1.61 -15.72 -11.77
N ARG A 425 -1.28 -14.42 -11.72
CA ARG A 425 -0.16 -13.90 -10.90
C ARG A 425 -0.40 -14.14 -9.41
N TYR A 426 -1.60 -13.85 -8.91
CA TYR A 426 -1.94 -14.15 -7.51
C TYR A 426 -1.84 -15.65 -7.21
N ARG A 427 -2.34 -16.51 -8.10
CA ARG A 427 -2.18 -17.95 -7.96
C ARG A 427 -0.71 -18.35 -7.81
N GLU A 428 0.15 -17.83 -8.68
CA GLU A 428 1.58 -18.12 -8.63
C GLU A 428 2.22 -17.56 -7.36
N ARG A 429 1.89 -16.31 -6.97
CA ARG A 429 2.36 -15.69 -5.72
C ARG A 429 2.01 -16.58 -4.52
N TYR A 430 0.75 -17.03 -4.40
CA TYR A 430 0.34 -17.86 -3.27
C TYR A 430 0.95 -19.27 -3.31
N ARG A 431 1.17 -19.84 -4.48
CA ARG A 431 1.91 -21.09 -4.59
C ARG A 431 3.34 -20.97 -4.08
N ASN A 432 4.02 -19.90 -4.45
CA ASN A 432 5.41 -19.67 -4.04
C ASN A 432 5.51 -19.26 -2.56
N GLN A 433 4.56 -18.44 -2.08
CA GLN A 433 4.52 -17.95 -0.70
C GLN A 433 4.27 -19.08 0.31
N PHE A 434 3.50 -20.09 -0.06
CA PHE A 434 3.11 -21.20 0.81
C PHE A 434 3.80 -22.54 0.46
N ASN A 435 4.69 -22.57 -0.52
CA ASN A 435 5.51 -23.74 -0.81
C ASN A 435 6.85 -23.58 -0.10
N PHE A 436 7.07 -24.42 0.91
CA PHE A 436 8.37 -24.73 1.49
C PHE A 436 8.89 -26.04 0.90
#